data_6fddb8509228905592ae3fa682ced720
#
_entry.id   6fddb8509228905592ae3fa682ced720
#
_cell.length_a   1.000
_cell.length_b   1.000
_cell.length_c   1.000
_cell.angle_alpha   90.00
_cell.angle_beta   90.00
_cell.angle_gamma   90.00
#
_symmetry.space_group_name_H-M   'P 1'
#
loop_
_entity.id
_entity.type
_entity.pdbx_description
1 polymer ?
#
loop_
_entity_poly.entity_id
_entity_poly.type
_entity_poly.pdbx_seq_one_letter_code
_entity_poly.pdbx_strand_id
1 'polypeptide(L)'
;WLQTYPLFYYKKEEYLLLLGIHEGCFFMYMPLCEKQYIAEAIKKGKEIFDHYGHDFTLSCFTKEMVDEVIKLYPEYTAIHESWADDYVYDGERLRTYAGKKMQKKRNHLNAFYKDYEGRWSYETLNETNIDDCIGYLRDWKSEDPDDFLQSERIGTFRILDLYNELPCKGGLIRIDGKVRAFAIGSMLSDRMCQENIEKADGDVRGLYQCIMKEMLSHEFPGIELVNREDDTGRENLRAAKLSYHPVSIIEKYRIKKGVES
;
A
#
# COMPACT_ATOMS: atom_id res chain seq x y z
N TRP A 1 0.35 -4.57 10.79
CA TRP A 1 1.46 -5.46 10.40
C TRP A 1 2.29 -5.98 11.58
N LEU A 2 2.23 -5.38 12.78
CA LEU A 2 2.94 -5.85 13.99
C LEU A 2 2.66 -7.32 14.35
N GLN A 3 1.55 -7.89 13.88
CA GLN A 3 1.21 -9.30 14.12
C GLN A 3 1.87 -10.26 13.12
N THR A 4 2.44 -9.76 12.03
CA THR A 4 3.10 -10.56 11.02
C THR A 4 4.59 -10.74 11.30
N TYR A 5 5.24 -9.70 11.82
CA TYR A 5 6.62 -9.71 12.29
C TYR A 5 6.86 -8.57 13.29
N PRO A 6 7.81 -8.72 14.24
CA PRO A 6 8.13 -7.69 15.21
C PRO A 6 8.62 -6.42 14.52
N LEU A 7 8.01 -5.28 14.88
CA LEU A 7 8.45 -3.95 14.47
C LEU A 7 8.90 -3.16 15.69
N PHE A 8 9.97 -2.40 15.52
CA PHE A 8 10.56 -1.52 16.50
C PHE A 8 10.70 -0.13 15.91
N TYR A 9 10.83 0.87 16.76
CA TYR A 9 11.12 2.22 16.31
C TYR A 9 12.16 2.90 17.19
N TYR A 10 12.90 3.80 16.58
CA TYR A 10 13.73 4.78 17.27
C TYR A 10 13.32 6.17 16.79
N LYS A 11 12.89 7.03 17.73
CA LYS A 11 12.40 8.37 17.44
C LYS A 11 13.35 9.42 18.02
N LYS A 12 13.70 10.38 17.18
CA LYS A 12 14.32 11.66 17.51
C LYS A 12 13.41 12.78 16.97
N GLU A 13 13.63 14.02 17.33
CA GLU A 13 12.85 15.14 16.83
C GLU A 13 12.94 15.25 15.29
N GLU A 14 14.13 15.00 14.75
CA GLU A 14 14.46 15.20 13.35
C GLU A 14 14.16 13.98 12.46
N TYR A 15 14.04 12.78 13.04
CA TYR A 15 13.80 11.56 12.25
C TYR A 15 13.17 10.42 13.05
N LEU A 16 12.51 9.53 12.31
CA LEU A 16 11.99 8.26 12.80
C LEU A 16 12.62 7.10 12.01
N LEU A 17 13.19 6.13 12.73
CA LEU A 17 13.65 4.87 12.18
C LEU A 17 12.61 3.79 12.51
N LEU A 18 12.24 3.01 11.51
CA LEU A 18 11.43 1.81 11.65
C LEU A 18 12.28 0.59 11.34
N LEU A 19 12.32 -0.35 12.27
CA LEU A 19 13.12 -1.57 12.17
C LEU A 19 12.21 -2.78 12.32
N GLY A 20 12.57 -3.89 11.69
CA GLY A 20 11.78 -5.12 11.76
C GLY A 20 12.65 -6.37 11.79
N ILE A 21 12.06 -7.48 12.23
CA ILE A 21 12.64 -8.82 12.10
C ILE A 21 11.67 -9.66 11.30
N HIS A 22 12.10 -10.13 10.13
CA HIS A 22 11.31 -11.01 9.28
C HIS A 22 12.19 -12.18 8.82
N GLU A 23 11.72 -13.41 9.01
CA GLU A 23 12.46 -14.64 8.68
C GLU A 23 13.89 -14.68 9.24
N GLY A 24 14.06 -14.17 10.47
CA GLY A 24 15.37 -14.10 11.13
C GLY A 24 16.29 -12.97 10.63
N CYS A 25 15.86 -12.19 9.64
CA CYS A 25 16.61 -11.04 9.15
C CYS A 25 16.16 -9.77 9.89
N PHE A 26 17.11 -9.10 10.57
CA PHE A 26 16.90 -7.76 11.12
C PHE A 26 17.13 -6.74 10.03
N PHE A 27 16.19 -5.84 9.82
CA PHE A 27 16.26 -4.84 8.76
C PHE A 27 15.71 -3.49 9.22
N MET A 28 16.08 -2.43 8.52
CA MET A 28 15.56 -1.08 8.71
C MET A 28 14.90 -0.58 7.43
N TYR A 29 13.73 0.01 7.56
CA TYR A 29 13.10 0.76 6.49
C TYR A 29 13.82 2.09 6.24
N MET A 30 13.53 2.70 5.09
CA MET A 30 14.00 4.05 4.79
C MET A 30 13.60 5.01 5.93
N PRO A 31 14.55 5.83 6.46
CA PRO A 31 14.25 6.80 7.50
C PRO A 31 13.16 7.79 7.09
N LEU A 32 12.27 8.10 8.01
CA LEU A 32 11.28 9.17 7.85
C LEU A 32 11.86 10.46 8.42
N CYS A 33 12.36 11.34 7.55
CA CYS A 33 13.00 12.61 7.91
C CYS A 33 13.08 13.56 6.71
N GLU A 34 13.40 14.81 6.99
CA GLU A 34 13.82 15.75 5.95
C GLU A 34 15.20 15.37 5.39
N LYS A 35 15.46 15.74 4.13
CA LYS A 35 16.67 15.36 3.37
C LYS A 35 17.98 15.66 4.12
N GLN A 36 18.04 16.77 4.84
CA GLN A 36 19.22 17.20 5.59
C GLN A 36 19.62 16.24 6.73
N TYR A 37 18.67 15.45 7.25
CA TYR A 37 18.90 14.54 8.36
C TYR A 37 19.16 13.08 7.94
N ILE A 38 19.06 12.77 6.64
CA ILE A 38 19.19 11.41 6.10
C ILE A 38 20.52 10.75 6.52
N ALA A 39 21.64 11.47 6.36
CA ALA A 39 22.95 10.93 6.68
C ALA A 39 23.10 10.61 8.18
N GLU A 40 22.55 11.44 9.06
CA GLU A 40 22.54 11.21 10.50
C GLU A 40 21.66 10.01 10.86
N ALA A 41 20.46 9.96 10.29
CA ALA A 41 19.50 8.87 10.49
C ALA A 41 20.06 7.51 10.06
N ILE A 42 20.74 7.44 8.91
CA ILE A 42 21.39 6.22 8.40
C ILE A 42 22.53 5.78 9.34
N LYS A 43 23.38 6.72 9.79
CA LYS A 43 24.46 6.43 10.75
C LYS A 43 23.90 5.90 12.07
N LYS A 44 22.82 6.51 12.57
CA LYS A 44 22.14 6.03 13.78
C LYS A 44 21.56 4.62 13.60
N GLY A 45 20.97 4.35 12.46
CA GLY A 45 20.55 2.98 12.10
C GLY A 45 21.72 2.01 12.17
N LYS A 46 22.87 2.34 11.55
CA LYS A 46 24.07 1.50 11.58
C LYS A 46 24.55 1.23 13.00
N GLU A 47 24.60 2.26 13.87
CA GLU A 47 24.94 2.10 15.29
C GLU A 47 24.03 1.10 16.02
N ILE A 48 22.72 1.12 15.73
CA ILE A 48 21.77 0.18 16.32
C ILE A 48 22.11 -1.25 15.89
N PHE A 49 22.35 -1.47 14.59
CA PHE A 49 22.72 -2.79 14.10
C PHE A 49 24.02 -3.31 14.71
N ASP A 50 25.04 -2.46 14.79
CA ASP A 50 26.33 -2.82 15.40
C ASP A 50 26.18 -3.16 16.89
N HIS A 51 25.36 -2.40 17.62
CA HIS A 51 25.09 -2.64 19.04
C HIS A 51 24.47 -4.03 19.28
N TYR A 52 23.59 -4.48 18.41
CA TYR A 52 22.94 -5.79 18.53
C TYR A 52 23.66 -6.91 17.76
N GLY A 53 24.79 -6.61 17.10
CA GLY A 53 25.59 -7.60 16.39
C GLY A 53 24.93 -8.16 15.13
N HIS A 54 24.12 -7.34 14.45
CA HIS A 54 23.44 -7.71 13.21
C HIS A 54 24.10 -7.05 11.99
N ASP A 55 24.01 -7.71 10.85
CA ASP A 55 24.40 -7.14 9.57
C ASP A 55 23.44 -5.99 9.19
N PHE A 56 24.02 -4.82 8.90
CA PHE A 56 23.24 -3.63 8.55
C PHE A 56 22.53 -3.83 7.21
N THR A 57 21.25 -4.17 7.28
CA THR A 57 20.37 -4.46 6.14
C THR A 57 19.28 -3.40 6.07
N LEU A 58 19.17 -2.77 4.91
CA LEU A 58 18.19 -1.73 4.62
C LEU A 58 17.18 -2.25 3.59
N SER A 59 15.90 -1.97 3.78
CA SER A 59 14.80 -2.46 2.94
C SER A 59 13.90 -1.33 2.47
N CYS A 60 13.32 -1.47 1.29
CA CYS A 60 12.39 -0.52 0.67
C CYS A 60 12.97 0.89 0.47
N PHE A 61 14.25 1.01 0.19
CA PHE A 61 14.89 2.28 -0.13
C PHE A 61 14.61 2.70 -1.57
N THR A 62 14.32 3.97 -1.80
CA THR A 62 14.19 4.53 -3.14
C THR A 62 15.57 4.72 -3.78
N LYS A 63 15.63 4.83 -5.10
CA LYS A 63 16.87 5.04 -5.85
C LYS A 63 17.68 6.24 -5.31
N GLU A 64 17.01 7.35 -5.03
CA GLU A 64 17.66 8.55 -4.47
C GLU A 64 18.31 8.26 -3.13
N MET A 65 17.66 7.46 -2.27
CA MET A 65 18.19 7.11 -0.94
C MET A 65 19.32 6.10 -1.01
N VAL A 66 19.34 5.23 -2.02
CA VAL A 66 20.48 4.33 -2.29
C VAL A 66 21.76 5.14 -2.43
N ASP A 67 21.73 6.21 -3.22
CA ASP A 67 22.92 7.04 -3.48
C ASP A 67 23.44 7.69 -2.17
N GLU A 68 22.56 8.09 -1.26
CA GLU A 68 22.98 8.63 0.05
C GLU A 68 23.63 7.54 0.95
N VAL A 69 23.15 6.31 0.91
CA VAL A 69 23.75 5.19 1.66
C VAL A 69 25.14 4.85 1.10
N ILE A 70 25.26 4.71 -0.23
CA ILE A 70 26.53 4.35 -0.89
C ILE A 70 27.62 5.43 -0.68
N LYS A 71 27.24 6.72 -0.63
CA LYS A 71 28.18 7.79 -0.25
C LYS A 71 28.76 7.61 1.16
N LEU A 72 27.96 7.13 2.11
CA LEU A 72 28.39 6.90 3.50
C LEU A 72 29.15 5.58 3.67
N TYR A 73 28.74 4.55 2.92
CA TYR A 73 29.21 3.18 3.02
C TYR A 73 29.46 2.59 1.63
N PRO A 74 30.58 2.92 0.98
CA PRO A 74 30.88 2.47 -0.40
C PRO A 74 30.97 0.95 -0.57
N GLU A 75 31.19 0.21 0.52
CA GLU A 75 31.24 -1.26 0.54
C GLU A 75 29.84 -1.92 0.48
N TYR A 76 28.78 -1.14 0.53
CA TYR A 76 27.40 -1.64 0.41
C TYR A 76 26.94 -1.66 -1.02
N THR A 77 26.08 -2.60 -1.34
CA THR A 77 25.46 -2.75 -2.67
C THR A 77 23.95 -2.72 -2.56
N ALA A 78 23.31 -2.16 -3.57
CA ALA A 78 21.87 -2.12 -3.68
C ALA A 78 21.37 -3.17 -4.67
N ILE A 79 20.33 -3.89 -4.28
CA ILE A 79 19.65 -4.90 -5.10
C ILE A 79 18.22 -4.41 -5.32
N HIS A 80 17.83 -4.25 -6.59
CA HIS A 80 16.46 -3.89 -6.94
C HIS A 80 15.51 -5.06 -6.63
N GLU A 81 14.46 -4.78 -5.86
CA GLU A 81 13.43 -5.74 -5.49
C GLU A 81 12.11 -5.40 -6.19
N SER A 82 12.00 -5.78 -7.46
CA SER A 82 10.85 -5.43 -8.30
C SER A 82 9.48 -5.88 -7.78
N TRP A 83 9.46 -6.84 -6.86
CA TRP A 83 8.25 -7.31 -6.18
C TRP A 83 7.71 -6.29 -5.14
N ALA A 84 8.59 -5.39 -4.68
CA ALA A 84 8.28 -4.33 -3.72
C ALA A 84 8.05 -2.95 -4.36
N ASP A 85 8.11 -2.86 -5.71
CA ASP A 85 7.94 -1.59 -6.42
C ASP A 85 6.50 -1.06 -6.31
N ASP A 86 6.35 0.21 -5.93
CA ASP A 86 5.03 0.83 -5.88
C ASP A 86 4.57 1.33 -7.25
N TYR A 87 3.29 1.10 -7.54
CA TYR A 87 2.62 1.56 -8.75
C TYR A 87 1.87 2.86 -8.49
N VAL A 88 2.25 3.94 -9.19
CA VAL A 88 1.64 5.27 -9.05
C VAL A 88 0.79 5.59 -10.26
N TYR A 89 -0.42 6.07 -10.04
CA TYR A 89 -1.41 6.38 -11.06
C TYR A 89 -1.84 7.84 -11.01
N ASP A 90 -2.33 8.30 -12.16
CA ASP A 90 -3.03 9.58 -12.27
C ASP A 90 -4.42 9.48 -11.59
N GLY A 91 -4.66 10.32 -10.59
CA GLY A 91 -5.87 10.28 -9.77
C GLY A 91 -7.13 10.61 -10.57
N GLU A 92 -7.05 11.59 -11.48
CA GLU A 92 -8.20 11.92 -12.35
C GLU A 92 -8.56 10.78 -13.28
N ARG A 93 -7.54 10.10 -13.83
CA ARG A 93 -7.77 8.92 -14.67
C ARG A 93 -8.43 7.78 -13.92
N LEU A 94 -8.09 7.54 -12.65
CA LEU A 94 -8.74 6.51 -11.83
C LEU A 94 -10.18 6.90 -11.45
N ARG A 95 -10.44 8.19 -11.20
CA ARG A 95 -11.81 8.68 -10.92
C ARG A 95 -12.74 8.60 -12.13
N THR A 96 -12.21 8.77 -13.34
CA THR A 96 -13.05 8.90 -14.56
C THR A 96 -12.96 7.70 -15.50
N TYR A 97 -11.89 6.92 -15.40
CA TYR A 97 -11.50 5.93 -16.40
C TYR A 97 -11.47 6.50 -17.83
N ALA A 98 -11.12 7.78 -17.97
CA ALA A 98 -11.07 8.46 -19.26
C ALA A 98 -9.95 7.95 -20.17
N GLY A 99 -10.14 8.14 -21.48
CA GLY A 99 -9.16 7.80 -22.50
C GLY A 99 -9.25 6.36 -23.03
N LYS A 100 -8.57 6.13 -24.19
CA LYS A 100 -8.61 4.86 -24.91
C LYS A 100 -8.00 3.71 -24.10
N LYS A 101 -6.91 3.97 -23.39
CA LYS A 101 -6.22 2.96 -22.57
C LYS A 101 -7.10 2.39 -21.46
N MET A 102 -8.03 3.18 -20.91
CA MET A 102 -8.93 2.79 -19.82
C MET A 102 -10.27 2.19 -20.31
N GLN A 103 -10.45 2.01 -21.61
CA GLN A 103 -11.73 1.55 -22.17
C GLN A 103 -12.21 0.22 -21.56
N LYS A 104 -11.31 -0.74 -21.36
CA LYS A 104 -11.67 -2.04 -20.75
C LYS A 104 -12.19 -1.87 -19.32
N LYS A 105 -11.55 -1.00 -18.52
CA LYS A 105 -11.95 -0.70 -17.13
C LYS A 105 -13.30 0.01 -17.11
N ARG A 106 -13.49 0.98 -17.99
CA ARG A 106 -14.76 1.70 -18.16
C ARG A 106 -15.90 0.76 -18.59
N ASN A 107 -15.61 -0.20 -19.48
CA ASN A 107 -16.62 -1.20 -19.88
C ASN A 107 -17.03 -2.10 -18.71
N HIS A 108 -16.08 -2.48 -17.83
CA HIS A 108 -16.40 -3.23 -16.61
C HIS A 108 -17.27 -2.39 -15.66
N LEU A 109 -16.92 -1.14 -15.43
CA LEU A 109 -17.69 -0.21 -14.60
C LEU A 109 -19.12 0.01 -15.17
N ASN A 110 -19.24 0.23 -16.48
CA ASN A 110 -20.54 0.41 -17.12
C ASN A 110 -21.40 -0.86 -17.03
N ALA A 111 -20.80 -2.04 -17.10
CA ALA A 111 -21.52 -3.29 -16.87
C ALA A 111 -22.05 -3.35 -15.43
N PHE A 112 -21.24 -3.01 -14.43
CA PHE A 112 -21.67 -2.91 -13.04
C PHE A 112 -22.87 -1.97 -12.87
N TYR A 113 -22.80 -0.77 -13.39
CA TYR A 113 -23.88 0.21 -13.27
C TYR A 113 -25.18 -0.28 -13.93
N LYS A 114 -25.08 -0.97 -15.08
CA LYS A 114 -26.24 -1.55 -15.77
C LYS A 114 -26.86 -2.71 -14.99
N ASP A 115 -26.00 -3.65 -14.51
CA ASP A 115 -26.46 -4.90 -13.91
C ASP A 115 -27.05 -4.68 -12.50
N TYR A 116 -26.63 -3.58 -11.83
CA TYR A 116 -27.05 -3.22 -10.46
C TYR A 116 -27.75 -1.86 -10.36
N GLU A 117 -28.31 -1.37 -11.46
CA GLU A 117 -29.04 -0.09 -11.47
C GLU A 117 -30.15 -0.05 -10.40
N GLY A 118 -30.13 0.99 -9.55
CA GLY A 118 -31.06 1.16 -8.43
C GLY A 118 -30.89 0.17 -7.27
N ARG A 119 -29.88 -0.72 -7.31
CA ARG A 119 -29.65 -1.77 -6.30
C ARG A 119 -28.35 -1.60 -5.53
N TRP A 120 -27.52 -0.62 -5.85
CA TRP A 120 -26.26 -0.37 -5.17
C TRP A 120 -26.20 1.04 -4.57
N SER A 121 -25.38 1.21 -3.55
CA SER A 121 -25.06 2.50 -2.95
C SER A 121 -23.59 2.55 -2.52
N TYR A 122 -23.02 3.76 -2.54
CA TYR A 122 -21.74 4.05 -1.88
C TYR A 122 -22.00 4.74 -0.54
N GLU A 123 -21.22 4.41 0.47
CA GLU A 123 -21.23 5.03 1.78
C GLU A 123 -19.79 5.34 2.21
N THR A 124 -19.55 6.56 2.70
CA THR A 124 -18.30 6.88 3.39
C THR A 124 -18.18 6.04 4.67
N LEU A 125 -17.01 5.45 4.91
CA LEU A 125 -16.74 4.68 6.13
C LEU A 125 -16.75 5.59 7.37
N ASN A 126 -17.44 5.12 8.40
CA ASN A 126 -17.55 5.81 9.67
C ASN A 126 -17.91 4.81 10.80
N GLU A 127 -18.02 5.31 12.02
CA GLU A 127 -18.30 4.49 13.21
C GLU A 127 -19.60 3.67 13.14
N THR A 128 -20.57 4.07 12.30
CA THR A 128 -21.87 3.39 12.22
C THR A 128 -21.91 2.23 11.24
N ASN A 129 -20.95 2.15 10.28
CA ASN A 129 -20.93 1.14 9.23
C ASN A 129 -19.65 0.30 9.17
N ILE A 130 -18.66 0.59 10.02
CA ILE A 130 -17.39 -0.13 10.04
C ILE A 130 -17.57 -1.61 10.44
N ASP A 131 -18.50 -1.90 11.36
CA ASP A 131 -18.81 -3.27 11.79
C ASP A 131 -19.35 -4.12 10.63
N ASP A 132 -20.02 -3.52 9.65
CA ASP A 132 -20.49 -4.23 8.47
C ASP A 132 -19.32 -4.63 7.57
N CYS A 133 -18.25 -3.80 7.48
CA CYS A 133 -17.02 -4.16 6.79
C CYS A 133 -16.25 -5.26 7.50
N ILE A 134 -16.24 -5.26 8.85
CA ILE A 134 -15.66 -6.34 9.66
C ILE A 134 -16.42 -7.64 9.42
N GLY A 135 -17.75 -7.58 9.38
CA GLY A 135 -18.61 -8.72 9.04
C GLY A 135 -18.31 -9.27 7.64
N TYR A 136 -18.28 -8.39 6.65
CA TYR A 136 -17.93 -8.75 5.28
C TYR A 136 -16.54 -9.40 5.19
N LEU A 137 -15.52 -8.84 5.84
CA LEU A 137 -14.17 -9.37 5.82
C LEU A 137 -14.05 -10.75 6.47
N ARG A 138 -14.88 -11.06 7.48
CA ARG A 138 -14.95 -12.41 8.07
C ARG A 138 -15.37 -13.46 7.06
N ASP A 139 -16.34 -13.13 6.23
CA ASP A 139 -16.92 -14.05 5.24
C ASP A 139 -16.19 -13.99 3.89
N TRP A 140 -15.38 -12.95 3.69
CA TRP A 140 -14.65 -12.75 2.43
C TRP A 140 -13.64 -13.88 2.23
N LYS A 141 -13.78 -14.59 1.11
CA LYS A 141 -12.90 -15.69 0.73
C LYS A 141 -11.90 -15.17 -0.29
N SER A 142 -10.63 -15.38 -0.02
CA SER A 142 -9.60 -15.31 -1.04
C SER A 142 -9.64 -16.57 -1.89
N GLU A 143 -9.47 -16.43 -3.21
CA GLU A 143 -9.27 -17.58 -4.09
C GLU A 143 -7.90 -18.25 -3.86
N ASP A 144 -7.00 -17.57 -3.16
CA ASP A 144 -5.62 -18.02 -2.89
C ASP A 144 -5.31 -17.90 -1.38
N PRO A 145 -5.45 -19.00 -0.61
CA PRO A 145 -5.24 -19.01 0.82
C PRO A 145 -3.76 -19.20 1.17
N ASP A 146 -2.92 -18.21 0.92
CA ASP A 146 -1.55 -18.24 1.42
C ASP A 146 -1.36 -17.44 2.73
N ASP A 147 -0.21 -17.62 3.38
CA ASP A 147 0.12 -16.96 4.65
C ASP A 147 0.16 -15.44 4.55
N PHE A 148 0.51 -14.91 3.37
CA PHE A 148 0.51 -13.46 3.12
C PHE A 148 -0.91 -12.89 3.17
N LEU A 149 -1.87 -13.53 2.53
CA LEU A 149 -3.27 -13.09 2.56
C LEU A 149 -3.90 -13.21 3.94
N GLN A 150 -3.44 -14.16 4.75
CA GLN A 150 -3.84 -14.24 6.15
C GLN A 150 -3.28 -13.06 6.95
N SER A 151 -2.01 -12.71 6.74
CA SER A 151 -1.36 -11.57 7.37
C SER A 151 -2.01 -10.24 6.96
N GLU A 152 -2.31 -10.07 5.67
CA GLU A 152 -3.04 -8.92 5.15
C GLU A 152 -4.45 -8.81 5.77
N ARG A 153 -5.15 -9.94 5.90
CA ARG A 153 -6.48 -9.99 6.53
C ARG A 153 -6.42 -9.55 7.98
N ILE A 154 -5.44 -10.02 8.76
CA ILE A 154 -5.23 -9.61 10.16
C ILE A 154 -4.94 -8.11 10.23
N GLY A 155 -4.05 -7.61 9.35
CA GLY A 155 -3.75 -6.18 9.25
C GLY A 155 -4.98 -5.34 8.91
N THR A 156 -5.82 -5.85 8.00
CA THR A 156 -7.06 -5.17 7.59
C THR A 156 -8.06 -5.10 8.76
N PHE A 157 -8.26 -6.19 9.52
CA PHE A 157 -9.08 -6.14 10.74
C PHE A 157 -8.56 -5.08 11.72
N ARG A 158 -7.24 -5.00 11.90
CA ARG A 158 -6.64 -4.03 12.81
C ARG A 158 -6.82 -2.58 12.35
N ILE A 159 -6.77 -2.33 11.05
CA ILE A 159 -7.07 -1.01 10.48
C ILE A 159 -8.54 -0.65 10.72
N LEU A 160 -9.47 -1.59 10.50
CA LEU A 160 -10.88 -1.37 10.76
C LEU A 160 -11.16 -1.10 12.25
N ASP A 161 -10.57 -1.89 13.17
CA ASP A 161 -10.71 -1.69 14.63
C ASP A 161 -10.22 -0.31 15.08
N LEU A 162 -9.16 0.23 14.45
CA LEU A 162 -8.55 1.51 14.81
C LEU A 162 -8.93 2.65 13.84
N TYR A 163 -9.90 2.43 12.97
CA TYR A 163 -10.21 3.36 11.87
C TYR A 163 -10.38 4.81 12.33
N ASN A 164 -11.11 5.02 13.42
CA ASN A 164 -11.37 6.37 13.95
C ASN A 164 -10.14 7.03 14.61
N GLU A 165 -9.09 6.26 14.88
CA GLU A 165 -7.83 6.75 15.49
C GLU A 165 -6.76 6.99 14.43
N LEU A 166 -6.92 6.42 13.23
CA LEU A 166 -5.95 6.50 12.14
C LEU A 166 -6.29 7.65 11.17
N PRO A 167 -5.29 8.31 10.59
CA PRO A 167 -5.50 9.36 9.58
C PRO A 167 -5.83 8.74 8.21
N CYS A 168 -6.83 7.86 8.17
CA CYS A 168 -7.29 7.20 6.96
C CYS A 168 -8.74 7.58 6.64
N LYS A 169 -9.12 7.37 5.39
CA LYS A 169 -10.46 7.57 4.86
C LYS A 169 -10.83 6.38 4.00
N GLY A 170 -12.11 6.08 3.89
CA GLY A 170 -12.54 4.96 3.07
C GLY A 170 -14.02 4.98 2.81
N GLY A 171 -14.46 4.00 2.03
CA GLY A 171 -15.86 3.82 1.73
C GLY A 171 -16.19 2.37 1.42
N LEU A 172 -17.46 2.08 1.41
CA LEU A 172 -17.99 0.78 1.09
C LEU A 172 -19.06 0.85 0.00
N ILE A 173 -19.28 -0.26 -0.68
CA ILE A 173 -20.41 -0.44 -1.62
C ILE A 173 -21.31 -1.52 -1.07
N ARG A 174 -22.61 -1.17 -1.02
CA ARG A 174 -23.66 -2.15 -0.82
C ARG A 174 -24.34 -2.50 -2.13
N ILE A 175 -24.69 -3.77 -2.26
CA ILE A 175 -25.61 -4.27 -3.28
C ILE A 175 -26.74 -5.00 -2.57
N ASP A 176 -27.99 -4.63 -2.86
CA ASP A 176 -29.17 -5.17 -2.17
C ASP A 176 -29.06 -5.09 -0.63
N GLY A 177 -28.50 -3.96 -0.14
CA GLY A 177 -28.30 -3.69 1.29
C GLY A 177 -27.14 -4.41 1.96
N LYS A 178 -26.39 -5.28 1.27
CA LYS A 178 -25.24 -6.02 1.82
C LYS A 178 -23.94 -5.42 1.33
N VAL A 179 -22.94 -5.30 2.22
CA VAL A 179 -21.58 -4.90 1.84
C VAL A 179 -21.00 -5.95 0.88
N ARG A 180 -20.51 -5.49 -0.27
CA ARG A 180 -19.89 -6.31 -1.30
C ARG A 180 -18.48 -5.83 -1.68
N ALA A 181 -18.12 -4.60 -1.28
CA ALA A 181 -16.77 -4.06 -1.40
C ALA A 181 -16.52 -2.98 -0.36
N PHE A 182 -15.25 -2.78 -0.01
CA PHE A 182 -14.78 -1.59 0.69
C PHE A 182 -13.33 -1.29 0.30
N ALA A 183 -12.94 -0.01 0.45
CA ALA A 183 -11.57 0.43 0.27
C ALA A 183 -11.20 1.49 1.29
N ILE A 184 -9.92 1.51 1.69
CA ILE A 184 -9.35 2.45 2.66
C ILE A 184 -8.07 3.01 2.08
N GLY A 185 -7.88 4.32 2.22
CA GLY A 185 -6.67 5.02 1.81
C GLY A 185 -6.22 6.05 2.84
N SER A 186 -5.01 6.54 2.68
CA SER A 186 -4.42 7.59 3.51
C SER A 186 -3.63 8.59 2.66
N MET A 187 -3.41 9.79 3.17
CA MET A 187 -2.58 10.78 2.48
C MET A 187 -1.09 10.48 2.71
N LEU A 188 -0.31 10.43 1.64
CA LEU A 188 1.16 10.43 1.69
C LEU A 188 1.74 11.84 1.60
N SER A 189 1.04 12.74 0.90
CA SER A 189 1.38 14.16 0.77
C SER A 189 0.15 14.93 0.32
N ASP A 190 0.25 16.25 0.20
CA ASP A 190 -0.84 17.10 -0.33
C ASP A 190 -1.28 16.72 -1.74
N ARG A 191 -0.45 16.00 -2.49
CA ARG A 191 -0.69 15.64 -3.89
C ARG A 191 -0.90 14.15 -4.13
N MET A 192 -0.57 13.29 -3.15
CA MET A 192 -0.61 11.84 -3.32
C MET A 192 -1.34 11.18 -2.16
N CYS A 193 -2.29 10.31 -2.46
CA CYS A 193 -2.83 9.35 -1.51
C CYS A 193 -2.30 7.93 -1.80
N GLN A 194 -2.38 7.09 -0.80
CA GLN A 194 -2.13 5.66 -0.90
C GLN A 194 -3.43 4.91 -0.74
N GLU A 195 -3.69 3.95 -1.61
CA GLU A 195 -4.72 2.95 -1.41
C GLU A 195 -4.13 1.82 -0.58
N ASN A 196 -4.51 1.78 0.71
CA ASN A 196 -3.99 0.82 1.66
C ASN A 196 -4.70 -0.53 1.60
N ILE A 197 -6.03 -0.51 1.40
CA ILE A 197 -6.88 -1.70 1.37
C ILE A 197 -7.92 -1.55 0.27
N GLU A 198 -8.07 -2.60 -0.54
CA GLU A 198 -9.17 -2.75 -1.49
C GLU A 198 -9.68 -4.20 -1.42
N LYS A 199 -10.95 -4.38 -1.05
CA LYS A 199 -11.62 -5.68 -1.02
C LYS A 199 -12.94 -5.57 -1.75
N ALA A 200 -13.19 -6.52 -2.65
CA ALA A 200 -14.45 -6.61 -3.37
C ALA A 200 -14.74 -8.07 -3.72
N ASP A 201 -16.00 -8.38 -3.97
CA ASP A 201 -16.40 -9.70 -4.46
C ASP A 201 -15.96 -9.87 -5.91
N GLY A 202 -15.10 -10.86 -6.17
CA GLY A 202 -14.50 -11.11 -7.47
C GLY A 202 -15.50 -11.56 -8.54
N ASP A 203 -16.63 -12.16 -8.13
CA ASP A 203 -17.73 -12.60 -8.98
C ASP A 203 -18.59 -11.44 -9.52
N VAL A 204 -18.50 -10.25 -8.91
CA VAL A 204 -19.24 -9.06 -9.33
C VAL A 204 -18.42 -8.22 -10.31
N ARG A 205 -18.74 -8.37 -11.58
CA ARG A 205 -18.02 -7.65 -12.65
C ARG A 205 -18.09 -6.14 -12.47
N GLY A 206 -16.92 -5.50 -12.43
CA GLY A 206 -16.79 -4.04 -12.37
C GLY A 206 -16.84 -3.45 -10.95
N LEU A 207 -17.03 -4.28 -9.92
CA LEU A 207 -17.11 -3.81 -8.54
C LEU A 207 -15.80 -3.20 -8.05
N TYR A 208 -14.65 -3.81 -8.35
CA TYR A 208 -13.32 -3.22 -8.08
C TYR A 208 -13.16 -1.84 -8.73
N GLN A 209 -13.61 -1.68 -9.99
CA GLN A 209 -13.56 -0.38 -10.64
C GLN A 209 -14.49 0.63 -9.98
N CYS A 210 -15.64 0.17 -9.50
CA CYS A 210 -16.61 1.03 -8.84
C CYS A 210 -16.11 1.52 -7.49
N ILE A 211 -15.65 0.62 -6.61
CA ILE A 211 -15.18 1.03 -5.27
C ILE A 211 -13.97 1.97 -5.35
N MET A 212 -13.00 1.70 -6.23
CA MET A 212 -11.86 2.57 -6.46
C MET A 212 -12.32 3.97 -6.89
N LYS A 213 -13.17 4.05 -7.92
CA LYS A 213 -13.66 5.33 -8.44
C LYS A 213 -14.42 6.12 -7.38
N GLU A 214 -15.36 5.47 -6.69
CA GLU A 214 -16.20 6.14 -5.69
C GLU A 214 -15.38 6.58 -4.48
N MET A 215 -14.48 5.74 -3.95
CA MET A 215 -13.58 6.12 -2.86
C MET A 215 -12.72 7.35 -3.24
N LEU A 216 -12.08 7.34 -4.39
CA LEU A 216 -11.27 8.48 -4.83
C LEU A 216 -12.11 9.75 -5.07
N SER A 217 -13.35 9.59 -5.53
CA SER A 217 -14.23 10.74 -5.80
C SER A 217 -14.76 11.39 -4.53
N HIS A 218 -15.07 10.61 -3.51
CA HIS A 218 -15.68 11.08 -2.27
C HIS A 218 -14.66 11.40 -1.17
N GLU A 219 -13.63 10.55 -1.00
CA GLU A 219 -12.70 10.66 0.12
C GLU A 219 -11.42 11.44 -0.23
N PHE A 220 -11.02 11.41 -1.52
CA PHE A 220 -9.81 12.06 -2.02
C PHE A 220 -10.09 12.94 -3.25
N PRO A 221 -11.09 13.84 -3.18
CA PRO A 221 -11.44 14.70 -4.32
C PRO A 221 -10.24 15.57 -4.70
N GLY A 222 -9.91 15.60 -5.99
CA GLY A 222 -8.81 16.42 -6.51
C GLY A 222 -7.41 15.88 -6.29
N ILE A 223 -7.24 14.72 -5.65
CA ILE A 223 -5.91 14.10 -5.52
C ILE A 223 -5.28 13.89 -6.90
N GLU A 224 -4.01 14.28 -7.06
CA GLU A 224 -3.31 14.19 -8.34
C GLU A 224 -2.76 12.79 -8.61
N LEU A 225 -2.18 12.16 -7.59
CA LEU A 225 -1.51 10.86 -7.69
C LEU A 225 -2.08 9.87 -6.68
N VAL A 226 -2.14 8.60 -7.09
CA VAL A 226 -2.57 7.49 -6.25
C VAL A 226 -1.49 6.41 -6.27
N ASN A 227 -0.87 6.17 -5.12
CA ASN A 227 0.00 5.02 -4.91
C ASN A 227 -0.87 3.81 -4.55
N ARG A 228 -0.77 2.73 -5.31
CA ARG A 228 -1.50 1.47 -5.06
C ARG A 228 -0.57 0.36 -4.56
N GLU A 229 0.53 0.72 -3.93
CA GLU A 229 1.52 -0.20 -3.36
C GLU A 229 2.11 -1.19 -4.39
N ASP A 230 2.77 -2.23 -3.90
CA ASP A 230 3.47 -3.23 -4.70
C ASP A 230 2.57 -4.37 -5.21
N ASP A 231 3.15 -5.33 -5.92
CA ASP A 231 2.49 -6.53 -6.42
C ASP A 231 2.85 -7.82 -5.67
N THR A 232 3.65 -7.70 -4.61
CA THR A 232 4.12 -8.82 -3.77
C THR A 232 4.77 -9.98 -4.54
N GLY A 233 5.25 -9.71 -5.77
CA GLY A 233 5.83 -10.71 -6.67
C GLY A 233 4.82 -11.61 -7.39
N ARG A 234 3.52 -11.32 -7.27
CA ARG A 234 2.46 -12.12 -7.89
C ARG A 234 2.15 -11.65 -9.31
N GLU A 235 2.30 -12.53 -10.28
CA GLU A 235 2.08 -12.19 -11.71
C GLU A 235 0.68 -11.70 -12.01
N ASN A 236 -0.34 -12.31 -11.41
CA ASN A 236 -1.75 -11.89 -11.58
C ASN A 236 -1.99 -10.47 -11.03
N LEU A 237 -1.43 -10.13 -9.86
CA LEU A 237 -1.54 -8.80 -9.27
C LEU A 237 -0.74 -7.78 -10.08
N ARG A 238 0.48 -8.13 -10.52
CA ARG A 238 1.30 -7.33 -11.44
C ARG A 238 0.54 -7.01 -12.73
N ALA A 239 -0.03 -8.04 -13.37
CA ALA A 239 -0.82 -7.85 -14.59
C ALA A 239 -2.05 -6.96 -14.35
N ALA A 240 -2.73 -7.14 -13.21
CA ALA A 240 -3.86 -6.30 -12.82
C ALA A 240 -3.42 -4.84 -12.66
N LYS A 241 -2.35 -4.55 -11.90
CA LYS A 241 -1.81 -3.20 -11.68
C LYS A 241 -1.34 -2.54 -12.97
N LEU A 242 -0.53 -3.22 -13.78
CA LEU A 242 -0.08 -2.70 -15.08
C LEU A 242 -1.24 -2.40 -16.04
N SER A 243 -2.35 -3.13 -15.95
CA SER A 243 -3.54 -2.91 -16.78
C SER A 243 -4.27 -1.59 -16.52
N TYR A 244 -3.94 -0.88 -15.43
CA TYR A 244 -4.40 0.49 -15.14
C TYR A 244 -3.43 1.57 -15.64
N HIS A 245 -2.33 1.18 -16.30
CA HIS A 245 -1.34 2.08 -16.91
C HIS A 245 -0.77 3.10 -15.92
N PRO A 246 0.05 2.67 -14.96
CA PRO A 246 0.69 3.57 -14.01
C PRO A 246 1.46 4.68 -14.73
N VAL A 247 1.51 5.86 -14.14
CA VAL A 247 2.26 7.02 -14.66
C VAL A 247 3.72 6.97 -14.24
N SER A 248 4.00 6.28 -13.13
CA SER A 248 5.36 6.00 -12.67
C SER A 248 5.38 4.75 -11.80
N ILE A 249 6.57 4.20 -11.61
CA ILE A 249 6.90 3.13 -10.69
C ILE A 249 7.95 3.67 -9.73
N ILE A 250 7.75 3.49 -8.43
CA ILE A 250 8.73 3.83 -7.41
C ILE A 250 9.52 2.56 -7.10
N GLU A 251 10.70 2.49 -7.71
CA GLU A 251 11.61 1.36 -7.51
C GLU A 251 12.07 1.26 -6.06
N LYS A 252 12.08 0.05 -5.51
CA LYS A 252 12.52 -0.26 -4.16
C LYS A 252 13.78 -1.13 -4.17
N TYR A 253 14.66 -0.82 -3.25
CA TYR A 253 15.97 -1.47 -3.15
C TYR A 253 16.20 -2.01 -1.77
N ARG A 254 16.81 -3.19 -1.71
CA ARG A 254 17.48 -3.72 -0.53
C ARG A 254 18.95 -3.34 -0.60
N ILE A 255 19.52 -2.85 0.51
CA ILE A 255 20.92 -2.48 0.59
C ILE A 255 21.57 -3.31 1.69
N LYS A 256 22.68 -3.96 1.35
CA LYS A 256 23.48 -4.76 2.28
C LYS A 256 24.95 -4.69 1.92
N LYS A 257 25.82 -5.07 2.86
CA LYS A 257 27.26 -5.17 2.59
C LYS A 257 27.50 -6.13 1.42
N GLY A 258 28.32 -5.71 0.48
CA GLY A 258 28.75 -6.56 -0.62
C GLY A 258 29.50 -7.80 -0.11
N VAL A 259 29.29 -8.94 -0.74
CA VAL A 259 30.11 -10.13 -0.48
C VAL A 259 31.47 -9.86 -1.11
N GLU A 260 32.54 -9.86 -0.31
CA GLU A 260 33.89 -9.85 -0.85
C GLU A 260 34.05 -11.12 -1.71
N SER A 261 34.31 -10.93 -3.00
CA SER A 261 34.52 -11.98 -4.00
C SER A 261 35.90 -12.62 -3.84
#